data_fc987036d20d631012fe54317e036724
#
_entry.id   fc987036d20d631012fe54317e036724
#
_cell.length_a   1.000
_cell.length_b   1.000
_cell.length_c   1.000
_cell.angle_alpha   90.00
_cell.angle_beta   90.00
_cell.angle_gamma   90.00
#
_symmetry.space_group_name_H-M   'P 1'
#
loop_
_entity.id
_entity.type
_entity.pdbx_description
1 polymer ?
#
loop_
_entity_poly.entity_id
_entity_poly.type
_entity_poly.pdbx_seq_one_letter_code
_entity_poly.pdbx_strand_id
1 'polypeptide(L)'
;MLLPEDLKIHWHRFKNQVLKPSVLPKLLNSGVRYSLMSVFGRDYHPTYPLVLMVEPSARCNLKCPLCATGAGEVKRTPSDLDFELYKNVIDKFSSHLLYVLLFNQGEPFLNRCFVDMIRYSHDKNVYTITSSNGHYIRNVVEARNIIRSGLDEIIMSLDGLTEDVYSRYRVGGDFNRVIEGIKLLVKEKKELSSFTPIIELQILLTADTEGQIDKAREFGENLGVDIVSAKTLQLLDMKTGREFLPDNEKYRRYQENSGDLKLRGGYRNRCGRLYYSMSINSDGTVVPCCFDKSGKYVFGNIADENVGDIWNGHKFRAFRKRILENRSAIDICSNCTEGIDYLYSKKWYV
;
A
#
# COMPACT_ATOMS: atom_id res chain seq x y z
N MET A 1 8.26 -34.04 1.32
CA MET A 1 8.55 -33.00 2.34
C MET A 1 7.85 -31.73 1.92
N LEU A 2 6.81 -31.31 2.65
CA LEU A 2 6.09 -30.09 2.35
C LEU A 2 6.99 -28.89 2.68
N LEU A 3 7.04 -27.89 1.80
CA LEU A 3 7.76 -26.64 2.08
C LEU A 3 7.12 -25.93 3.27
N PRO A 4 7.90 -25.29 4.18
CA PRO A 4 7.39 -24.39 5.19
C PRO A 4 6.49 -23.29 4.58
N GLU A 5 5.50 -22.79 5.31
CA GLU A 5 4.51 -21.83 4.79
C GLU A 5 5.16 -20.53 4.29
N ASP A 6 6.14 -20.01 5.02
CA ASP A 6 6.91 -18.85 4.59
C ASP A 6 7.60 -19.06 3.23
N LEU A 7 8.19 -20.24 3.00
CA LEU A 7 8.81 -20.56 1.72
C LEU A 7 7.78 -20.71 0.59
N LYS A 8 6.58 -21.24 0.87
CA LYS A 8 5.49 -21.30 -0.12
C LYS A 8 5.05 -19.90 -0.54
N ILE A 9 4.88 -19.00 0.42
CA ILE A 9 4.49 -17.62 0.17
C ILE A 9 5.58 -16.88 -0.63
N HIS A 10 6.84 -17.00 -0.23
CA HIS A 10 7.96 -16.39 -0.95
C HIS A 10 8.09 -16.94 -2.37
N TRP A 11 7.91 -18.25 -2.57
CA TRP A 11 7.94 -18.87 -3.89
C TRP A 11 6.78 -18.39 -4.77
N HIS A 12 5.56 -18.32 -4.22
CA HIS A 12 4.39 -17.79 -4.94
C HIS A 12 4.62 -16.37 -5.43
N ARG A 13 5.12 -15.48 -4.54
CA ARG A 13 5.48 -14.10 -4.90
C ARG A 13 6.54 -14.06 -6.00
N PHE A 14 7.64 -14.77 -5.81
CA PHE A 14 8.75 -14.79 -6.76
C PHE A 14 8.30 -15.30 -8.15
N LYS A 15 7.56 -16.41 -8.19
CA LYS A 15 7.04 -16.99 -9.43
C LYS A 15 6.13 -16.01 -10.16
N ASN A 16 5.18 -15.41 -9.48
CA ASN A 16 4.14 -14.61 -10.11
C ASN A 16 4.53 -13.14 -10.33
N GLN A 17 5.56 -12.64 -9.67
CA GLN A 17 6.05 -11.28 -9.85
C GLN A 17 7.31 -11.22 -10.71
N VAL A 18 8.30 -12.07 -10.47
CA VAL A 18 9.66 -11.93 -11.03
C VAL A 18 9.93 -12.88 -12.20
N LEU A 19 9.48 -14.14 -12.12
CA LEU A 19 9.79 -15.17 -13.14
C LEU A 19 9.00 -14.99 -14.46
N LYS A 20 8.38 -13.85 -14.69
CA LYS A 20 7.75 -13.53 -15.98
C LYS A 20 8.83 -13.14 -16.99
N PRO A 21 8.95 -13.82 -18.15
CA PRO A 21 9.98 -13.51 -19.16
C PRO A 21 9.97 -12.05 -19.61
N SER A 22 8.78 -11.41 -19.62
CA SER A 22 8.61 -10.02 -20.00
C SER A 22 9.05 -9.03 -18.92
N VAL A 23 9.10 -9.42 -17.65
CA VAL A 23 9.35 -8.54 -16.50
C VAL A 23 10.83 -8.48 -16.12
N LEU A 24 11.52 -9.63 -16.09
CA LEU A 24 12.90 -9.73 -15.62
C LEU A 24 13.87 -8.77 -16.35
N PRO A 25 13.89 -8.68 -17.71
CA PRO A 25 14.77 -7.71 -18.39
C PRO A 25 14.48 -6.27 -18.02
N LYS A 26 13.22 -5.93 -17.75
CA LYS A 26 12.79 -4.58 -17.41
C LYS A 26 13.15 -4.22 -15.98
N LEU A 27 13.08 -5.19 -15.07
CA LEU A 27 13.55 -5.05 -13.70
C LEU A 27 15.06 -4.76 -13.67
N LEU A 28 15.84 -5.51 -14.43
CA LEU A 28 17.28 -5.30 -14.58
C LEU A 28 17.58 -3.91 -15.17
N ASN A 29 16.89 -3.52 -16.24
CA ASN A 29 17.06 -2.19 -16.85
C ASN A 29 16.74 -1.05 -15.86
N SER A 30 15.63 -1.17 -15.12
CA SER A 30 15.26 -0.16 -14.10
C SER A 30 16.28 -0.11 -12.95
N GLY A 31 16.81 -1.26 -12.52
CA GLY A 31 17.87 -1.34 -11.52
C GLY A 31 19.16 -0.66 -11.97
N VAL A 32 19.61 -0.91 -13.21
CA VAL A 32 20.79 -0.26 -13.80
C VAL A 32 20.58 1.26 -13.87
N ARG A 33 19.43 1.73 -14.36
CA ARG A 33 19.10 3.16 -14.45
C ARG A 33 19.09 3.83 -13.09
N TYR A 34 18.49 3.19 -12.09
CA TYR A 34 18.51 3.70 -10.72
C TYR A 34 19.92 3.76 -10.14
N SER A 35 20.77 2.75 -10.41
CA SER A 35 22.17 2.74 -9.98
C SER A 35 22.97 3.86 -10.64
N LEU A 36 22.82 4.07 -11.95
CA LEU A 36 23.44 5.16 -12.67
C LEU A 36 23.02 6.52 -12.10
N MET A 37 21.71 6.70 -11.83
CA MET A 37 21.20 7.91 -11.17
C MET A 37 21.86 8.10 -9.81
N SER A 38 21.96 7.04 -9.01
CA SER A 38 22.53 7.10 -7.64
C SER A 38 24.01 7.48 -7.65
N VAL A 39 24.76 7.07 -8.68
CA VAL A 39 26.20 7.35 -8.83
C VAL A 39 26.45 8.74 -9.42
N PHE A 40 25.77 9.07 -10.50
CA PHE A 40 26.06 10.27 -11.30
C PHE A 40 25.17 11.47 -10.98
N GLY A 41 24.15 11.31 -10.13
CA GLY A 41 23.22 12.38 -9.75
C GLY A 41 22.40 12.95 -10.91
N ARG A 42 22.22 12.17 -12.00
CA ARG A 42 21.45 12.56 -13.18
C ARG A 42 20.23 11.68 -13.35
N ASP A 43 19.15 12.20 -13.94
CA ASP A 43 17.96 11.41 -14.23
C ASP A 43 18.18 10.46 -15.40
N TYR A 44 18.31 9.18 -15.09
CA TYR A 44 18.31 8.08 -16.06
C TYR A 44 16.91 7.48 -16.12
N HIS A 45 16.04 8.13 -16.84
CA HIS A 45 14.63 7.86 -16.94
C HIS A 45 14.30 6.40 -17.31
N PRO A 46 13.52 5.67 -16.49
CA PRO A 46 13.03 4.32 -16.82
C PRO A 46 11.90 4.39 -17.85
N THR A 47 11.87 3.43 -18.77
CA THR A 47 10.90 3.42 -19.87
C THR A 47 9.47 3.12 -19.40
N TYR A 48 9.33 2.27 -18.36
CA TYR A 48 8.03 1.80 -17.85
C TYR A 48 8.04 1.72 -16.32
N PRO A 49 6.89 1.93 -15.66
CA PRO A 49 6.75 1.58 -14.25
C PRO A 49 6.76 0.04 -14.09
N LEU A 50 7.33 -0.43 -12.99
CA LEU A 50 7.30 -1.84 -12.58
C LEU A 50 6.19 -2.11 -11.56
N VAL A 51 5.72 -1.06 -10.88
CA VAL A 51 4.69 -1.11 -9.85
C VAL A 51 3.68 -0.01 -10.13
N LEU A 52 2.41 -0.33 -10.05
CA LEU A 52 1.36 0.67 -9.99
C LEU A 52 0.78 0.70 -8.58
N MET A 53 0.51 1.90 -8.10
CA MET A 53 -0.40 2.13 -6.99
C MET A 53 -1.64 2.81 -7.56
N VAL A 54 -2.75 2.14 -7.49
CA VAL A 54 -4.04 2.62 -8.00
C VAL A 54 -5.00 2.74 -6.84
N GLU A 55 -5.64 3.87 -6.70
CA GLU A 55 -6.67 4.14 -5.70
C GLU A 55 -8.05 3.80 -6.29
N PRO A 56 -8.69 2.69 -5.89
CA PRO A 56 -9.99 2.32 -6.45
C PRO A 56 -11.11 3.27 -5.99
N SER A 57 -11.03 3.77 -4.75
CA SER A 57 -11.99 4.70 -4.17
C SER A 57 -11.29 5.64 -3.18
N ALA A 58 -11.57 6.94 -3.25
CA ALA A 58 -11.16 7.91 -2.24
C ALA A 58 -12.13 7.98 -1.05
N ARG A 59 -13.27 7.30 -1.09
CA ARG A 59 -14.25 7.24 -0.01
C ARG A 59 -13.85 6.20 1.03
N CYS A 60 -14.16 6.48 2.30
CA CYS A 60 -13.99 5.51 3.39
C CYS A 60 -15.19 5.59 4.33
N ASN A 61 -15.55 4.45 4.91
CA ASN A 61 -16.59 4.35 5.94
C ASN A 61 -16.05 4.57 7.36
N LEU A 62 -14.72 4.71 7.54
CA LEU A 62 -14.09 4.97 8.83
C LEU A 62 -13.54 6.39 8.93
N LYS A 63 -13.33 6.85 10.18
CA LYS A 63 -12.80 8.18 10.54
C LYS A 63 -11.53 8.06 11.36
N CYS A 64 -10.57 7.25 10.91
CA CYS A 64 -9.30 7.04 11.62
C CYS A 64 -8.54 8.38 11.77
N PRO A 65 -8.09 8.78 12.98
CA PRO A 65 -7.62 10.14 13.26
C PRO A 65 -6.34 10.51 12.52
N LEU A 66 -5.45 9.55 12.24
CA LEU A 66 -4.19 9.81 11.52
C LEU A 66 -4.22 9.33 10.05
N CYS A 67 -5.40 9.04 9.53
CA CYS A 67 -5.60 8.78 8.11
C CYS A 67 -6.10 10.06 7.41
N ALA A 68 -5.45 10.48 6.34
CA ALA A 68 -5.84 11.71 5.64
C ALA A 68 -7.30 11.71 5.17
N THR A 69 -7.81 10.57 4.71
CA THR A 69 -9.23 10.41 4.36
C THR A 69 -10.12 10.44 5.61
N GLY A 70 -9.76 9.69 6.65
CA GLY A 70 -10.54 9.61 7.88
C GLY A 70 -10.60 10.93 8.64
N ALA A 71 -9.51 11.70 8.66
CA ALA A 71 -9.41 13.03 9.24
C ALA A 71 -10.01 14.15 8.37
N GLY A 72 -10.46 13.84 7.13
CA GLY A 72 -11.01 14.83 6.22
C GLY A 72 -9.99 15.79 5.60
N GLU A 73 -8.70 15.43 5.59
CA GLU A 73 -7.62 16.29 5.09
C GLU A 73 -7.34 16.11 3.58
N VAL A 74 -7.92 15.09 2.95
CA VAL A 74 -7.84 14.92 1.49
C VAL A 74 -8.69 15.97 0.80
N LYS A 75 -8.04 16.89 0.09
CA LYS A 75 -8.72 18.03 -0.57
C LYS A 75 -9.34 17.68 -1.93
N ARG A 76 -9.11 16.47 -2.44
CA ARG A 76 -9.72 15.99 -3.68
C ARG A 76 -11.20 15.63 -3.43
N THR A 77 -12.03 15.80 -4.45
CA THR A 77 -13.41 15.30 -4.39
C THR A 77 -13.41 13.78 -4.25
N PRO A 78 -14.10 13.22 -3.25
CA PRO A 78 -14.21 11.77 -3.11
C PRO A 78 -14.87 11.15 -4.35
N SER A 79 -14.18 10.23 -5.00
CA SER A 79 -14.60 9.57 -6.23
C SER A 79 -14.27 8.08 -6.21
N ASP A 80 -14.84 7.35 -7.12
CA ASP A 80 -14.46 5.98 -7.48
C ASP A 80 -13.78 6.02 -8.84
N LEU A 81 -12.71 5.26 -9.00
CA LEU A 81 -12.04 5.11 -10.28
C LEU A 81 -12.97 4.36 -11.25
N ASP A 82 -13.11 4.93 -12.43
CA ASP A 82 -13.85 4.30 -13.53
C ASP A 82 -13.17 3.00 -13.99
N PHE A 83 -13.97 1.97 -14.26
CA PHE A 83 -13.44 0.65 -14.61
C PHE A 83 -12.78 0.62 -15.99
N GLU A 84 -13.30 1.38 -16.97
CA GLU A 84 -12.70 1.43 -18.31
C GLU A 84 -11.35 2.15 -18.28
N LEU A 85 -11.24 3.23 -17.51
CA LEU A 85 -9.95 3.89 -17.28
C LEU A 85 -8.94 2.95 -16.64
N TYR A 86 -9.37 2.17 -15.64
CA TYR A 86 -8.52 1.16 -15.02
C TYR A 86 -8.02 0.11 -16.02
N LYS A 87 -8.91 -0.43 -16.86
CA LYS A 87 -8.54 -1.41 -17.89
C LYS A 87 -7.50 -0.88 -18.85
N ASN A 88 -7.65 0.36 -19.31
CA ASN A 88 -6.68 1.02 -20.20
C ASN A 88 -5.27 1.07 -19.58
N VAL A 89 -5.18 1.34 -18.28
CA VAL A 89 -3.90 1.36 -17.55
C VAL A 89 -3.29 -0.04 -17.48
N ILE A 90 -4.09 -1.04 -17.11
CA ILE A 90 -3.62 -2.44 -17.02
C ILE A 90 -3.21 -2.96 -18.40
N ASP A 91 -3.97 -2.72 -19.44
CA ASP A 91 -3.63 -3.13 -20.81
C ASP A 91 -2.29 -2.54 -21.27
N LYS A 92 -2.03 -1.28 -20.92
CA LYS A 92 -0.78 -0.60 -21.28
C LYS A 92 0.44 -1.19 -20.59
N PHE A 93 0.31 -1.59 -19.32
CA PHE A 93 1.47 -1.92 -18.49
C PHE A 93 1.54 -3.37 -18.01
N SER A 94 0.52 -4.21 -18.20
CA SER A 94 0.47 -5.60 -17.68
C SER A 94 1.74 -6.42 -17.95
N SER A 95 2.29 -6.32 -19.17
CA SER A 95 3.52 -7.03 -19.55
C SER A 95 4.80 -6.53 -18.84
N HIS A 96 4.71 -5.45 -18.06
CA HIS A 96 5.86 -4.82 -17.41
C HIS A 96 5.78 -4.90 -15.89
N LEU A 97 4.58 -5.09 -15.35
CA LEU A 97 4.33 -4.98 -13.92
C LEU A 97 4.82 -6.19 -13.14
N LEU A 98 5.51 -5.91 -12.05
CA LEU A 98 5.73 -6.85 -10.95
C LEU A 98 4.41 -7.09 -10.22
N TYR A 99 3.75 -6.00 -9.81
CA TYR A 99 2.46 -6.03 -9.11
C TYR A 99 1.73 -4.68 -9.19
N VAL A 100 0.46 -4.73 -8.85
CA VAL A 100 -0.39 -3.54 -8.63
C VAL A 100 -0.85 -3.50 -7.17
N LEU A 101 -0.65 -2.35 -6.52
CA LEU A 101 -1.24 -2.03 -5.23
C LEU A 101 -2.60 -1.38 -5.47
N LEU A 102 -3.67 -2.06 -5.16
CA LEU A 102 -5.04 -1.60 -5.34
C LEU A 102 -5.56 -0.95 -4.05
N PHE A 103 -4.85 0.04 -3.56
CA PHE A 103 -5.20 0.89 -2.42
C PHE A 103 -4.29 2.10 -2.37
N ASN A 104 -4.76 3.21 -1.80
CA ASN A 104 -3.96 4.39 -1.45
C ASN A 104 -4.64 5.15 -0.33
N GLN A 105 -5.63 5.97 -0.63
CA GLN A 105 -6.58 6.56 0.31
C GLN A 105 -7.93 5.85 0.18
N GLY A 106 -8.82 6.06 1.16
CA GLY A 106 -10.15 5.46 1.13
C GLY A 106 -10.20 3.96 1.44
N GLU A 107 -11.32 3.35 1.13
CA GLU A 107 -11.58 1.91 1.26
C GLU A 107 -11.88 1.33 -0.14
N PRO A 108 -11.02 0.45 -0.66
CA PRO A 108 -11.17 -0.08 -2.02
C PRO A 108 -12.52 -0.74 -2.31
N PHE A 109 -13.05 -1.50 -1.35
CA PHE A 109 -14.32 -2.22 -1.50
C PHE A 109 -15.57 -1.32 -1.56
N LEU A 110 -15.43 0.00 -1.39
CA LEU A 110 -16.51 0.94 -1.65
C LEU A 110 -16.70 1.25 -3.15
N ASN A 111 -15.70 0.96 -3.98
CA ASN A 111 -15.88 0.96 -5.44
C ASN A 111 -16.63 -0.31 -5.86
N ARG A 112 -17.78 -0.14 -6.50
CA ARG A 112 -18.66 -1.26 -6.92
C ARG A 112 -17.97 -2.20 -7.93
N CYS A 113 -17.04 -1.69 -8.72
CA CYS A 113 -16.29 -2.45 -9.73
C CYS A 113 -14.98 -3.04 -9.17
N PHE A 114 -14.71 -2.93 -7.86
CA PHE A 114 -13.42 -3.29 -7.31
C PHE A 114 -13.05 -4.76 -7.52
N VAL A 115 -14.00 -5.68 -7.29
CA VAL A 115 -13.78 -7.11 -7.51
C VAL A 115 -13.53 -7.42 -9.00
N ASP A 116 -14.15 -6.67 -9.90
CA ASP A 116 -13.93 -6.81 -11.35
C ASP A 116 -12.56 -6.22 -11.77
N MET A 117 -12.09 -5.16 -11.11
CA MET A 117 -10.73 -4.65 -11.29
C MET A 117 -9.68 -5.71 -10.94
N ILE A 118 -9.87 -6.42 -9.82
CA ILE A 118 -8.98 -7.51 -9.40
C ILE A 118 -9.00 -8.63 -10.46
N ARG A 119 -10.20 -9.09 -10.85
CA ARG A 119 -10.36 -10.16 -11.87
C ARG A 119 -9.71 -9.78 -13.19
N TYR A 120 -9.92 -8.57 -13.66
CA TYR A 120 -9.30 -8.08 -14.88
C TYR A 120 -7.77 -8.12 -14.82
N SER A 121 -7.17 -7.70 -13.71
CA SER A 121 -5.73 -7.78 -13.50
C SER A 121 -5.24 -9.22 -13.46
N HIS A 122 -5.95 -10.10 -12.77
CA HIS A 122 -5.65 -11.53 -12.72
C HIS A 122 -5.65 -12.16 -14.12
N ASP A 123 -6.67 -11.88 -14.95
CA ASP A 123 -6.78 -12.38 -16.33
C ASP A 123 -5.63 -11.86 -17.23
N LYS A 124 -5.05 -10.71 -16.89
CA LYS A 124 -3.84 -10.17 -17.53
C LYS A 124 -2.53 -10.65 -16.87
N ASN A 125 -2.59 -11.62 -15.98
CA ASN A 125 -1.44 -12.15 -15.22
C ASN A 125 -0.71 -11.05 -14.41
N VAL A 126 -1.42 -10.07 -13.89
CA VAL A 126 -0.85 -9.04 -13.01
C VAL A 126 -1.10 -9.42 -11.56
N TYR A 127 -0.03 -9.50 -10.78
CA TYR A 127 -0.10 -9.75 -9.34
C TYR A 127 -0.77 -8.57 -8.61
N THR A 128 -1.77 -8.84 -7.80
CA THR A 128 -2.57 -7.81 -7.15
C THR A 128 -2.49 -7.88 -5.62
N ILE A 129 -2.31 -6.73 -5.00
CA ILE A 129 -2.28 -6.57 -3.54
C ILE A 129 -3.28 -5.50 -3.17
N THR A 130 -4.13 -5.76 -2.18
CA THR A 130 -5.02 -4.73 -1.62
C THR A 130 -4.87 -4.60 -0.11
N SER A 131 -5.36 -3.48 0.44
CA SER A 131 -5.50 -3.27 1.87
C SER A 131 -6.92 -2.80 2.17
N SER A 132 -7.56 -3.42 3.15
CA SER A 132 -8.94 -3.13 3.52
C SER A 132 -9.10 -2.99 5.03
N ASN A 133 -10.11 -2.24 5.43
CA ASN A 133 -10.56 -2.16 6.81
C ASN A 133 -11.46 -3.35 7.22
N GLY A 134 -11.78 -4.26 6.31
CA GLY A 134 -12.45 -5.53 6.56
C GLY A 134 -13.99 -5.50 6.64
N HIS A 135 -14.61 -4.33 6.60
CA HIS A 135 -16.09 -4.23 6.77
C HIS A 135 -16.90 -4.72 5.59
N TYR A 136 -16.28 -4.94 4.43
CA TYR A 136 -16.96 -5.46 3.25
C TYR A 136 -17.35 -6.93 3.40
N ILE A 137 -16.56 -7.74 4.11
CA ILE A 137 -16.77 -9.20 4.21
C ILE A 137 -17.84 -9.50 5.25
N ARG A 138 -19.09 -9.69 4.82
CA ARG A 138 -20.26 -9.87 5.68
C ARG A 138 -20.92 -11.24 5.58
N ASN A 139 -20.62 -11.96 4.50
CA ASN A 139 -21.24 -13.25 4.19
C ASN A 139 -20.35 -14.07 3.26
N VAL A 140 -20.72 -15.34 3.08
CA VAL A 140 -20.00 -16.33 2.27
C VAL A 140 -19.84 -15.88 0.82
N VAL A 141 -20.83 -15.19 0.25
CA VAL A 141 -20.80 -14.74 -1.15
C VAL A 141 -19.70 -13.70 -1.35
N GLU A 142 -19.59 -12.73 -0.45
CA GLU A 142 -18.55 -11.69 -0.50
C GLU A 142 -17.15 -12.29 -0.31
N ALA A 143 -16.97 -13.21 0.66
CA ALA A 143 -15.71 -13.92 0.87
C ALA A 143 -15.30 -14.73 -0.38
N ARG A 144 -16.22 -15.50 -0.96
CA ARG A 144 -15.97 -16.28 -2.18
C ARG A 144 -15.69 -15.41 -3.40
N ASN A 145 -16.36 -14.27 -3.52
CA ASN A 145 -16.10 -13.32 -4.61
C ASN A 145 -14.67 -12.78 -4.57
N ILE A 146 -14.16 -12.46 -3.37
CA ILE A 146 -12.76 -12.05 -3.18
C ILE A 146 -11.81 -13.17 -3.60
N ILE A 147 -12.04 -14.40 -3.14
CA ILE A 147 -11.16 -15.54 -3.45
C ILE A 147 -11.19 -15.83 -4.97
N ARG A 148 -12.38 -15.90 -5.56
CA ARG A 148 -12.57 -16.21 -6.99
C ARG A 148 -12.17 -15.08 -7.94
N SER A 149 -11.95 -13.87 -7.43
CA SER A 149 -11.44 -12.76 -8.23
C SER A 149 -9.99 -12.95 -8.67
N GLY A 150 -9.28 -13.88 -8.03
CA GLY A 150 -7.84 -14.09 -8.27
C GLY A 150 -6.95 -13.07 -7.56
N LEU A 151 -7.46 -12.40 -6.50
CA LEU A 151 -6.64 -11.54 -5.64
C LEU A 151 -5.48 -12.34 -5.05
N ASP A 152 -4.25 -11.82 -5.17
CA ASP A 152 -3.06 -12.52 -4.66
C ASP A 152 -2.82 -12.25 -3.17
N GLU A 153 -2.97 -11.01 -2.72
CA GLU A 153 -2.76 -10.65 -1.30
C GLU A 153 -3.80 -9.64 -0.81
N ILE A 154 -4.27 -9.84 0.42
CA ILE A 154 -5.12 -8.90 1.14
C ILE A 154 -4.51 -8.54 2.50
N ILE A 155 -4.32 -7.25 2.74
CA ILE A 155 -3.89 -6.71 4.02
C ILE A 155 -5.14 -6.28 4.80
N MET A 156 -5.41 -6.99 5.90
CA MET A 156 -6.49 -6.67 6.82
C MET A 156 -5.96 -5.73 7.89
N SER A 157 -6.35 -4.45 7.82
CA SER A 157 -5.86 -3.41 8.72
C SER A 157 -6.68 -3.41 10.01
N LEU A 158 -6.19 -4.07 11.07
CA LEU A 158 -6.93 -4.23 12.34
C LEU A 158 -6.57 -3.15 13.37
N ASP A 159 -5.27 -2.90 13.62
CA ASP A 159 -4.76 -1.84 14.51
C ASP A 159 -5.25 -1.90 15.97
N GLY A 160 -5.49 -3.12 16.46
CA GLY A 160 -5.85 -3.43 17.83
C GLY A 160 -6.32 -4.87 17.95
N LEU A 161 -5.96 -5.57 19.04
CA LEU A 161 -6.33 -6.99 19.25
C LEU A 161 -7.58 -7.14 20.14
N THR A 162 -8.10 -6.02 20.64
CA THR A 162 -9.32 -5.96 21.45
C THR A 162 -10.20 -4.81 20.95
N GLU A 163 -11.51 -4.89 21.23
CA GLU A 163 -12.48 -3.92 20.73
C GLU A 163 -12.19 -2.48 21.21
N ASP A 164 -11.80 -2.33 22.47
CA ASP A 164 -11.46 -1.04 23.06
C ASP A 164 -10.24 -0.39 22.38
N VAL A 165 -9.16 -1.16 22.16
CA VAL A 165 -7.95 -0.66 21.48
C VAL A 165 -8.22 -0.40 20.00
N TYR A 166 -8.93 -1.30 19.31
CA TYR A 166 -9.33 -1.13 17.92
C TYR A 166 -10.13 0.17 17.73
N SER A 167 -11.17 0.39 18.55
CA SER A 167 -12.11 1.50 18.40
C SER A 167 -11.50 2.86 18.64
N ARG A 168 -10.41 2.96 19.41
CA ARG A 168 -9.68 4.22 19.64
C ARG A 168 -9.03 4.74 18.36
N TYR A 169 -8.53 3.87 17.51
CA TYR A 169 -7.90 4.26 16.24
C TYR A 169 -8.83 4.08 15.04
N ARG A 170 -9.58 2.98 14.95
CA ARG A 170 -10.50 2.66 13.85
C ARG A 170 -11.90 3.24 14.10
N VAL A 171 -11.97 4.56 14.29
CA VAL A 171 -13.21 5.26 14.64
C VAL A 171 -14.32 5.02 13.62
N GLY A 172 -15.46 4.57 14.11
CA GLY A 172 -16.62 4.17 13.30
C GLY A 172 -16.56 2.73 12.78
N GLY A 173 -15.51 1.97 13.17
CA GLY A 173 -15.40 0.55 12.86
C GLY A 173 -16.10 -0.33 13.87
N ASP A 174 -16.39 -1.56 13.45
CA ASP A 174 -16.96 -2.66 14.27
C ASP A 174 -15.92 -3.79 14.30
N PHE A 175 -15.29 -3.95 15.46
CA PHE A 175 -14.23 -4.94 15.68
C PHE A 175 -14.72 -6.36 15.44
N ASN A 176 -15.88 -6.71 16.03
CA ASN A 176 -16.41 -8.07 15.94
C ASN A 176 -16.74 -8.45 14.50
N ARG A 177 -17.32 -7.51 13.74
CA ARG A 177 -17.60 -7.68 12.32
C ARG A 177 -16.34 -7.93 11.49
N VAL A 178 -15.26 -7.19 11.75
CA VAL A 178 -13.99 -7.40 11.06
C VAL A 178 -13.40 -8.77 11.39
N ILE A 179 -13.42 -9.17 12.67
CA ILE A 179 -12.94 -10.48 13.09
C ILE A 179 -13.75 -11.62 12.44
N GLU A 180 -15.07 -11.53 12.43
CA GLU A 180 -15.92 -12.52 11.76
C GLU A 180 -15.69 -12.54 10.23
N GLY A 181 -15.49 -11.38 9.61
CA GLY A 181 -15.12 -11.28 8.21
C GLY A 181 -13.80 -11.98 7.87
N ILE A 182 -12.78 -11.80 8.71
CA ILE A 182 -11.48 -12.49 8.57
C ILE A 182 -11.65 -14.01 8.71
N LYS A 183 -12.34 -14.47 9.75
CA LYS A 183 -12.63 -15.90 9.97
C LYS A 183 -13.37 -16.51 8.77
N LEU A 184 -14.35 -15.78 8.24
CA LEU A 184 -15.12 -16.21 7.09
C LEU A 184 -14.24 -16.32 5.83
N LEU A 185 -13.38 -15.35 5.58
CA LEU A 185 -12.45 -15.37 4.45
C LEU A 185 -11.47 -16.55 4.56
N VAL A 186 -10.92 -16.79 5.75
CA VAL A 186 -10.02 -17.92 6.04
C VAL A 186 -10.74 -19.26 5.83
N LYS A 187 -11.97 -19.39 6.35
CA LYS A 187 -12.79 -20.58 6.18
C LYS A 187 -13.06 -20.87 4.71
N GLU A 188 -13.58 -19.90 3.98
CA GLU A 188 -13.94 -20.07 2.56
C GLU A 188 -12.70 -20.32 1.68
N LYS A 189 -11.54 -19.72 2.01
CA LYS A 189 -10.26 -20.03 1.36
C LYS A 189 -9.89 -21.51 1.51
N LYS A 190 -10.07 -22.09 2.70
CA LYS A 190 -9.84 -23.52 2.96
C LYS A 190 -10.85 -24.38 2.22
N GLU A 191 -12.15 -24.07 2.28
CA GLU A 191 -13.22 -24.80 1.60
C GLU A 191 -13.01 -24.86 0.08
N LEU A 192 -12.50 -23.78 -0.52
CA LEU A 192 -12.19 -23.71 -1.94
C LEU A 192 -10.79 -24.26 -2.29
N SER A 193 -10.05 -24.77 -1.31
CA SER A 193 -8.67 -25.24 -1.47
C SER A 193 -7.78 -24.22 -2.20
N SER A 194 -8.03 -22.93 -1.97
CA SER A 194 -7.30 -21.84 -2.61
C SER A 194 -6.05 -21.46 -1.82
N PHE A 195 -4.93 -21.28 -2.51
CA PHE A 195 -3.73 -20.71 -1.89
C PHE A 195 -3.84 -19.20 -1.69
N THR A 196 -4.56 -18.51 -2.58
CA THR A 196 -4.77 -17.06 -2.54
C THR A 196 -6.22 -16.69 -2.19
N PRO A 197 -6.44 -15.48 -1.67
CA PRO A 197 -5.45 -14.48 -1.32
C PRO A 197 -4.58 -14.88 -0.11
N ILE A 198 -3.32 -14.46 -0.11
CA ILE A 198 -2.50 -14.46 1.10
C ILE A 198 -3.08 -13.39 2.03
N ILE A 199 -3.47 -13.79 3.24
CA ILE A 199 -4.15 -12.92 4.20
C ILE A 199 -3.12 -12.39 5.21
N GLU A 200 -2.78 -11.09 5.12
CA GLU A 200 -1.90 -10.40 6.07
C GLU A 200 -2.73 -9.60 7.07
N LEU A 201 -2.64 -9.94 8.36
CA LEU A 201 -3.16 -9.12 9.44
C LEU A 201 -2.14 -8.04 9.79
N GLN A 202 -2.49 -6.76 9.62
CA GLN A 202 -1.59 -5.65 9.87
C GLN A 202 -2.01 -4.84 11.10
N ILE A 203 -1.02 -4.48 11.92
CA ILE A 203 -1.19 -3.69 13.14
C ILE A 203 -0.24 -2.48 13.07
N LEU A 204 -0.78 -1.27 13.27
CA LEU A 204 0.03 -0.08 13.49
C LEU A 204 0.51 -0.07 14.94
N LEU A 205 1.78 0.26 15.12
CA LEU A 205 2.39 0.46 16.42
C LEU A 205 2.06 1.86 16.93
N THR A 206 1.13 1.91 17.86
CA THR A 206 0.67 3.11 18.58
C THR A 206 0.90 2.92 20.07
N ALA A 207 0.69 3.96 20.88
CA ALA A 207 0.70 3.87 22.34
C ALA A 207 -0.26 2.78 22.86
N ASP A 208 -1.40 2.59 22.20
CA ASP A 208 -2.40 1.60 22.60
C ASP A 208 -2.06 0.16 22.15
N THR A 209 -1.32 0.00 21.06
CA THR A 209 -1.03 -1.32 20.47
C THR A 209 0.34 -1.87 20.82
N GLU A 210 1.29 -1.04 21.27
CA GLU A 210 2.66 -1.51 21.56
C GLU A 210 2.70 -2.62 22.61
N GLY A 211 1.82 -2.56 23.62
CA GLY A 211 1.69 -3.59 24.65
C GLY A 211 1.04 -4.90 24.16
N GLN A 212 0.45 -4.89 22.96
CA GLN A 212 -0.21 -6.07 22.36
C GLN A 212 0.69 -6.83 21.39
N ILE A 213 1.87 -6.27 21.03
CA ILE A 213 2.69 -6.79 19.94
C ILE A 213 3.19 -8.22 20.15
N ASP A 214 3.47 -8.60 21.40
CA ASP A 214 3.95 -9.94 21.71
C ASP A 214 2.85 -11.01 21.54
N LYS A 215 1.57 -10.62 21.65
CA LYS A 215 0.41 -11.47 21.43
C LYS A 215 -0.08 -11.48 19.99
N ALA A 216 0.43 -10.58 19.16
CA ALA A 216 -0.07 -10.38 17.80
C ALA A 216 0.07 -11.63 16.93
N ARG A 217 1.20 -12.35 17.09
CA ARG A 217 1.44 -13.60 16.36
C ARG A 217 0.42 -14.68 16.73
N GLU A 218 0.28 -14.96 18.01
CA GLU A 218 -0.68 -15.96 18.51
C GLU A 218 -2.12 -15.60 18.10
N PHE A 219 -2.47 -14.32 18.15
CA PHE A 219 -3.77 -13.84 17.71
C PHE A 219 -4.02 -14.13 16.22
N GLY A 220 -3.03 -13.90 15.36
CA GLY A 220 -3.12 -14.23 13.93
C GLY A 220 -3.19 -15.73 13.66
N GLU A 221 -2.39 -16.55 14.40
CA GLU A 221 -2.44 -18.00 14.34
C GLU A 221 -3.86 -18.52 14.68
N ASN A 222 -4.47 -17.98 15.74
CA ASN A 222 -5.83 -18.34 16.16
C ASN A 222 -6.90 -17.93 15.14
N LEU A 223 -6.69 -16.86 14.39
CA LEU A 223 -7.55 -16.47 13.27
C LEU A 223 -7.31 -17.30 12.01
N GLY A 224 -6.12 -17.92 11.88
CA GLY A 224 -5.72 -18.71 10.71
C GLY A 224 -5.31 -17.86 9.51
N VAL A 225 -4.82 -16.64 9.74
CA VAL A 225 -4.24 -15.80 8.68
C VAL A 225 -2.87 -16.32 8.27
N ASP A 226 -2.35 -15.89 7.12
CA ASP A 226 -1.06 -16.40 6.62
C ASP A 226 0.13 -15.59 7.16
N ILE A 227 -0.08 -14.29 7.43
CA ILE A 227 0.95 -13.36 7.89
C ILE A 227 0.38 -12.42 8.93
N VAL A 228 1.17 -12.13 9.96
CA VAL A 228 0.93 -10.98 10.86
C VAL A 228 2.04 -9.97 10.65
N SER A 229 1.71 -8.68 10.59
CA SER A 229 2.71 -7.61 10.45
C SER A 229 2.46 -6.46 11.39
N ALA A 230 3.56 -5.90 11.90
CA ALA A 230 3.55 -4.68 12.70
C ALA A 230 4.34 -3.60 11.98
N LYS A 231 3.79 -2.39 11.91
CA LYS A 231 4.39 -1.24 11.22
C LYS A 231 4.37 0.01 12.10
N THR A 232 5.41 0.83 11.99
CA THR A 232 5.47 2.12 12.66
C THR A 232 4.41 3.07 12.15
N LEU A 233 3.80 3.81 13.09
CA LEU A 233 2.81 4.85 12.80
C LEU A 233 3.40 6.00 11.99
N GLN A 234 2.66 6.52 11.02
CA GLN A 234 2.92 7.77 10.34
C GLN A 234 1.95 8.84 10.85
N LEU A 235 2.47 9.95 11.36
CA LEU A 235 1.66 11.11 11.71
C LEU A 235 1.27 11.89 10.45
N LEU A 236 0.07 12.43 10.42
CA LEU A 236 -0.35 13.40 9.40
C LEU A 236 0.34 14.74 9.63
N ASP A 237 0.29 15.20 10.88
CA ASP A 237 0.92 16.41 11.37
C ASP A 237 1.74 16.09 12.62
N MET A 238 2.92 16.71 12.73
CA MET A 238 3.85 16.51 13.85
C MET A 238 3.35 17.12 15.17
N LYS A 239 2.36 18.02 15.14
CA LYS A 239 1.79 18.66 16.32
C LYS A 239 0.62 17.87 16.90
N THR A 240 -0.23 17.35 15.99
CA THR A 240 -1.35 16.50 16.35
C THR A 240 -0.92 15.02 16.27
N GLY A 241 -1.52 14.17 17.06
CA GLY A 241 -1.23 12.73 17.04
C GLY A 241 -0.03 12.28 17.88
N ARG A 242 0.59 13.17 18.66
CA ARG A 242 1.60 12.78 19.67
C ARG A 242 1.07 11.73 20.63
N GLU A 243 -0.19 11.82 21.00
CA GLU A 243 -0.89 10.88 21.89
C GLU A 243 -0.93 9.44 21.36
N PHE A 244 -0.78 9.26 20.02
CA PHE A 244 -0.72 7.94 19.40
C PHE A 244 0.70 7.38 19.31
N LEU A 245 1.74 8.16 19.62
CA LEU A 245 3.11 7.65 19.51
C LEU A 245 3.37 6.60 20.60
N PRO A 246 3.96 5.45 20.24
CA PRO A 246 4.42 4.46 21.22
C PRO A 246 5.35 5.09 22.27
N ASP A 247 5.31 4.61 23.52
CA ASP A 247 6.28 5.01 24.53
C ASP A 247 7.65 4.43 24.23
N ASN A 248 7.69 3.23 23.71
CA ASN A 248 8.94 2.60 23.28
C ASN A 248 9.47 3.25 21.99
N GLU A 249 10.57 3.97 22.13
CA GLU A 249 11.22 4.65 21.00
C GLU A 249 11.60 3.74 19.83
N LYS A 250 11.86 2.45 20.07
CA LYS A 250 12.13 1.47 18.99
C LYS A 250 11.00 1.40 17.97
N TYR A 251 9.76 1.62 18.41
CA TYR A 251 8.58 1.56 17.58
C TYR A 251 8.21 2.91 16.94
N ARG A 252 8.94 4.00 17.31
CA ARG A 252 8.69 5.34 16.77
C ARG A 252 9.38 5.53 15.43
N ARG A 253 8.67 6.14 14.51
CA ARG A 253 9.19 6.70 13.26
C ARG A 253 9.88 8.03 13.48
N TYR A 254 9.59 8.69 14.58
CA TYR A 254 9.99 10.04 14.92
C TYR A 254 10.87 10.06 16.17
N GLN A 255 11.71 11.08 16.24
CA GLN A 255 12.52 11.41 17.44
C GLN A 255 12.21 12.83 17.88
N GLU A 256 12.28 13.08 19.17
CA GLU A 256 12.19 14.43 19.71
C GLU A 256 13.53 15.16 19.56
N ASN A 257 13.44 16.42 19.14
CA ASN A 257 14.59 17.31 19.04
C ASN A 257 14.16 18.71 19.47
N SER A 258 14.62 19.16 20.64
CA SER A 258 14.29 20.48 21.20
C SER A 258 12.76 20.78 21.26
N GLY A 259 11.95 19.75 21.62
CA GLY A 259 10.50 19.89 21.73
C GLY A 259 9.72 19.62 20.43
N ASP A 260 10.40 19.56 19.29
CA ASP A 260 9.79 19.22 18.00
C ASP A 260 10.01 17.74 17.62
N LEU A 261 9.01 17.15 16.98
CA LEU A 261 9.15 15.83 16.37
C LEU A 261 9.82 15.94 15.00
N LYS A 262 10.85 15.13 14.79
CA LYS A 262 11.50 14.99 13.48
C LYS A 262 11.53 13.51 13.08
N LEU A 263 11.48 13.28 11.80
CA LEU A 263 11.63 11.93 11.23
C LEU A 263 13.01 11.36 11.63
N ARG A 264 13.03 10.12 12.11
CA ARG A 264 14.30 9.43 12.44
C ARG A 264 15.12 9.16 11.18
N GLY A 265 16.43 9.31 11.30
CA GLY A 265 17.37 9.15 10.20
C GLY A 265 17.33 10.33 9.21
N GLY A 266 18.25 10.29 8.28
CA GLY A 266 18.35 11.25 7.19
C GLY A 266 18.03 10.59 5.86
N TYR A 267 17.52 11.34 4.92
CA TYR A 267 17.38 10.85 3.55
C TYR A 267 18.24 11.66 2.59
N ARG A 268 18.73 10.96 1.58
CA ARG A 268 19.53 11.56 0.51
C ARG A 268 18.61 12.20 -0.53
N ASN A 269 19.15 13.10 -1.36
CA ASN A 269 18.44 13.69 -2.50
C ASN A 269 18.21 12.67 -3.62
N ARG A 270 17.51 11.59 -3.31
CA ARG A 270 17.11 10.53 -4.24
C ARG A 270 15.87 9.82 -3.74
N CYS A 271 15.11 9.24 -4.66
CA CYS A 271 13.90 8.47 -4.35
C CYS A 271 13.77 7.32 -5.35
N GLY A 272 13.95 6.07 -4.89
CA GLY A 272 13.81 4.88 -5.75
C GLY A 272 12.41 4.73 -6.31
N ARG A 273 11.39 5.02 -5.50
CA ARG A 273 9.98 4.89 -5.88
C ARG A 273 9.63 5.58 -7.20
N LEU A 274 10.17 6.77 -7.46
CA LEU A 274 9.94 7.50 -8.71
C LEU A 274 10.55 6.85 -9.96
N TYR A 275 11.39 5.81 -9.78
CA TYR A 275 12.03 5.06 -10.86
C TYR A 275 11.37 3.71 -11.14
N TYR A 276 10.49 3.25 -10.26
CA TYR A 276 9.81 1.98 -10.48
C TYR A 276 8.29 2.02 -10.26
N SER A 277 7.75 3.09 -9.65
CA SER A 277 6.33 3.13 -9.29
C SER A 277 5.63 4.39 -9.80
N MET A 278 4.40 4.22 -10.25
CA MET A 278 3.46 5.30 -10.60
C MET A 278 2.22 5.20 -9.73
N SER A 279 1.70 6.35 -9.29
CA SER A 279 0.48 6.41 -8.46
C SER A 279 -0.65 7.09 -9.23
N ILE A 280 -1.83 6.48 -9.21
CA ILE A 280 -3.05 6.94 -9.88
C ILE A 280 -4.15 7.05 -8.83
N ASN A 281 -4.72 8.23 -8.70
CA ASN A 281 -5.84 8.49 -7.80
C ASN A 281 -7.18 8.07 -8.43
N SER A 282 -8.22 7.99 -7.63
CA SER A 282 -9.58 7.57 -8.06
C SER A 282 -10.26 8.53 -9.05
N ASP A 283 -9.80 9.78 -9.13
CA ASP A 283 -10.23 10.77 -10.12
C ASP A 283 -9.43 10.71 -11.44
N GLY A 284 -8.58 9.69 -11.60
CA GLY A 284 -7.72 9.50 -12.77
C GLY A 284 -6.44 10.33 -12.76
N THR A 285 -6.23 11.21 -11.79
CA THR A 285 -4.99 12.00 -11.73
C THR A 285 -3.77 11.14 -11.39
N VAL A 286 -2.67 11.38 -12.10
CA VAL A 286 -1.37 10.74 -11.86
C VAL A 286 -0.51 11.65 -10.99
N VAL A 287 -0.03 11.09 -9.88
CA VAL A 287 0.77 11.80 -8.87
C VAL A 287 2.11 11.10 -8.62
N PRO A 288 3.10 11.77 -8.01
CA PRO A 288 4.43 11.19 -7.76
C PRO A 288 4.40 9.88 -6.98
N CYS A 289 3.62 9.83 -5.91
CA CYS A 289 3.57 8.70 -4.98
C CYS A 289 2.41 8.85 -3.98
N CYS A 290 2.20 7.84 -3.14
CA CYS A 290 1.18 7.81 -2.08
C CYS A 290 1.31 8.89 -0.99
N PHE A 291 2.41 9.63 -0.95
CA PHE A 291 2.56 10.77 -0.02
C PHE A 291 1.87 12.04 -0.53
N ASP A 292 1.58 12.12 -1.83
CA ASP A 292 0.74 13.17 -2.39
C ASP A 292 -0.75 12.82 -2.29
N LYS A 293 -1.25 12.78 -1.07
CA LYS A 293 -2.62 12.34 -0.75
C LYS A 293 -3.71 13.26 -1.31
N SER A 294 -3.39 14.53 -1.48
CA SER A 294 -4.32 15.55 -1.98
C SER A 294 -4.15 15.90 -3.46
N GLY A 295 -3.23 15.24 -4.17
CA GLY A 295 -2.99 15.54 -5.59
C GLY A 295 -2.41 16.94 -5.83
N LYS A 296 -1.45 17.35 -5.01
CA LYS A 296 -0.78 18.65 -5.15
C LYS A 296 0.13 18.71 -6.38
N TYR A 297 0.74 17.60 -6.73
CA TYR A 297 1.69 17.46 -7.85
C TYR A 297 1.10 16.58 -8.94
N VAL A 298 0.12 17.09 -9.66
CA VAL A 298 -0.54 16.35 -10.75
C VAL A 298 0.33 16.36 -12.00
N PHE A 299 0.70 15.17 -12.49
CA PHE A 299 1.49 14.99 -13.69
C PHE A 299 0.65 14.90 -14.97
N GLY A 300 -0.57 14.41 -14.87
CA GLY A 300 -1.55 14.28 -15.94
C GLY A 300 -2.82 13.60 -15.42
N ASN A 301 -3.76 13.32 -16.31
CA ASN A 301 -4.97 12.55 -16.02
C ASN A 301 -5.16 11.46 -17.07
N ILE A 302 -5.37 10.22 -16.61
CA ILE A 302 -5.56 9.05 -17.49
C ILE A 302 -6.86 9.08 -18.29
N ALA A 303 -7.81 9.97 -17.95
CA ALA A 303 -9.02 10.19 -18.72
C ALA A 303 -8.74 10.99 -20.00
N ASP A 304 -7.75 11.86 -19.96
CA ASP A 304 -7.49 12.83 -21.04
C ASP A 304 -6.19 12.52 -21.81
N GLU A 305 -5.26 11.78 -21.19
CA GLU A 305 -3.92 11.56 -21.69
C GLU A 305 -3.52 10.08 -21.71
N ASN A 306 -2.68 9.68 -22.66
CA ASN A 306 -2.11 8.33 -22.65
C ASN A 306 -1.20 8.15 -21.42
N VAL A 307 -1.46 7.15 -20.62
CA VAL A 307 -0.77 6.91 -19.35
C VAL A 307 0.74 6.67 -19.52
N GLY A 308 1.18 6.13 -20.67
CA GLY A 308 2.60 5.97 -21.00
C GLY A 308 3.29 7.31 -21.28
N ASP A 309 2.58 8.27 -21.89
CA ASP A 309 3.08 9.60 -22.17
C ASP A 309 3.17 10.43 -20.88
N ILE A 310 2.24 10.25 -19.94
CA ILE A 310 2.34 10.85 -18.60
C ILE A 310 3.61 10.36 -17.90
N TRP A 311 3.86 9.04 -17.86
CA TRP A 311 5.06 8.45 -17.24
C TRP A 311 6.36 8.97 -17.83
N ASN A 312 6.42 9.10 -19.17
CA ASN A 312 7.58 9.58 -19.91
C ASN A 312 7.60 11.12 -20.05
N GLY A 313 6.60 11.81 -19.51
CA GLY A 313 6.38 13.24 -19.68
C GLY A 313 7.36 14.13 -18.92
N HIS A 314 7.36 15.39 -19.32
CA HIS A 314 8.27 16.39 -18.74
C HIS A 314 8.04 16.63 -17.25
N LYS A 315 6.78 16.54 -16.77
CA LYS A 315 6.43 16.75 -15.35
C LYS A 315 7.08 15.70 -14.45
N PHE A 316 7.05 14.42 -14.84
CA PHE A 316 7.75 13.35 -14.10
C PHE A 316 9.26 13.60 -14.07
N ARG A 317 9.86 13.94 -15.23
CA ARG A 317 11.29 14.23 -15.32
C ARG A 317 11.69 15.45 -14.48
N ALA A 318 10.92 16.52 -14.56
CA ALA A 318 11.15 17.72 -13.75
C ALA A 318 11.07 17.42 -12.25
N PHE A 319 10.11 16.60 -11.83
CA PHE A 319 9.97 16.23 -10.42
C PHE A 319 11.14 15.35 -9.94
N ARG A 320 11.60 14.37 -10.74
CA ARG A 320 12.80 13.58 -10.44
C ARG A 320 14.04 14.49 -10.30
N LYS A 321 14.22 15.43 -11.21
CA LYS A 321 15.32 16.41 -11.15
C LYS A 321 15.26 17.22 -9.85
N ARG A 322 14.08 17.73 -9.50
CA ARG A 322 13.86 18.49 -8.26
C ARG A 322 14.20 17.67 -6.99
N ILE A 323 13.90 16.36 -6.98
CA ILE A 323 14.33 15.45 -5.90
C ILE A 323 15.85 15.37 -5.80
N LEU A 324 16.55 15.25 -6.92
CA LEU A 324 18.02 15.18 -6.96
C LEU A 324 18.67 16.46 -6.48
N GLU A 325 18.05 17.62 -6.75
CA GLU A 325 18.54 18.92 -6.31
C GLU A 325 18.31 19.15 -4.81
N ASN A 326 17.08 19.05 -4.35
CA ASN A 326 16.73 19.25 -2.94
C ASN A 326 15.41 18.58 -2.57
N ARG A 327 15.47 17.31 -2.15
CA ARG A 327 14.29 16.55 -1.71
C ARG A 327 13.62 17.15 -0.48
N SER A 328 14.37 17.74 0.44
CA SER A 328 13.82 18.29 1.69
C SER A 328 12.94 19.54 1.47
N ALA A 329 13.13 20.24 0.34
CA ALA A 329 12.30 21.38 -0.03
C ALA A 329 10.94 20.99 -0.62
N ILE A 330 10.66 19.70 -0.78
CA ILE A 330 9.38 19.20 -1.30
C ILE A 330 8.54 18.73 -0.11
N ASP A 331 7.42 19.39 0.12
CA ASP A 331 6.58 19.18 1.31
C ASP A 331 6.12 17.73 1.51
N ILE A 332 5.66 17.05 0.46
CA ILE A 332 5.25 15.63 0.54
C ILE A 332 6.43 14.68 0.87
N CYS A 333 7.67 15.17 0.71
CA CYS A 333 8.86 14.40 1.04
C CYS A 333 9.35 14.64 2.48
N SER A 334 8.91 15.70 3.15
CA SER A 334 9.36 16.07 4.51
C SER A 334 9.00 15.03 5.57
N ASN A 335 7.91 14.28 5.37
CA ASN A 335 7.44 13.19 6.24
C ASN A 335 7.53 11.81 5.55
N CYS A 336 8.34 11.69 4.49
CA CYS A 336 8.46 10.47 3.72
C CYS A 336 9.59 9.59 4.24
N THR A 337 9.30 8.31 4.42
CA THR A 337 10.24 7.31 4.93
C THR A 337 10.95 6.51 3.84
N GLU A 338 10.72 6.80 2.57
CA GLU A 338 11.41 6.14 1.46
C GLU A 338 12.93 6.37 1.53
N GLY A 339 13.69 5.27 1.60
CA GLY A 339 15.15 5.32 1.72
C GLY A 339 15.67 5.63 3.13
N ILE A 340 14.85 5.43 4.17
CA ILE A 340 15.26 5.46 5.58
C ILE A 340 15.43 4.02 6.07
N ASP A 341 16.65 3.70 6.55
CA ASP A 341 17.06 2.31 6.86
C ASP A 341 16.61 1.81 8.25
N TYR A 342 15.98 2.65 9.09
CA TYR A 342 15.79 2.33 10.53
C TYR A 342 14.33 2.27 10.98
N LEU A 343 13.40 1.96 10.08
CA LEU A 343 12.02 1.81 10.50
C LEU A 343 11.77 0.41 11.04
N TYR A 344 11.23 0.33 12.25
CA TYR A 344 10.77 -0.94 12.77
C TYR A 344 9.64 -1.49 11.89
N SER A 345 9.84 -2.68 11.41
CA SER A 345 8.80 -3.49 10.76
C SER A 345 9.07 -4.93 11.11
N LYS A 346 8.04 -5.65 11.51
CA LYS A 346 8.15 -7.07 11.83
C LYS A 346 7.05 -7.84 11.13
N LYS A 347 7.41 -8.98 10.56
CA LYS A 347 6.46 -9.92 9.96
C LYS A 347 6.66 -11.30 10.59
N TRP A 348 5.56 -11.94 10.88
CA TRP A 348 5.50 -13.34 11.29
C TRP A 348 4.69 -14.10 10.24
N TYR A 349 5.23 -15.17 9.74
CA TYR A 349 4.50 -16.17 8.95
C TYR A 349 3.90 -17.17 9.93
N VAL A 350 2.62 -17.44 9.82
CA VAL A 350 1.83 -18.17 10.81
C VAL A 350 1.05 -19.31 10.17
#